data_e0cdec428f1ff5eecfef6fb8aa94d8c7
#
_entry.id   e0cdec428f1ff5eecfef6fb8aa94d8c7
#
_cell.length_a   1.000
_cell.length_b   1.000
_cell.length_c   1.000
_cell.angle_alpha   90.00
_cell.angle_beta   90.00
_cell.angle_gamma   90.00
#
_symmetry.space_group_name_H-M   'P 1'
#
loop_
_entity.id
_entity.type
_entity.pdbx_description
1 polymer ?
#
loop_
_entity_poly.entity_id
_entity_poly.type
_entity_poly.pdbx_seq_one_letter_code
_entity_poly.pdbx_strand_id
1 'polypeptide(L)'
;MTKVAINGFGRIGRLVFRGLLDRTDLDIVAINNPSGPETAAYLLKYDTVHGRLNKKVEIDKDDLIVDGKRIHVFQDRNPENLDWSAYGTEIVIESTGKLKDKESAEKHIRGTVKKVIITAPGKDEDATIVVGVNENIYDPAKDDIISNASCTTNCLAPVCKVLNDTFGIKRGLMTTVHSYTNDQAILEKAHKKDPRRGRAAAENMVPTSTGAAKAIGIVIPELKGKLNGLAIRVPTPDVSLVDLTVELDKPATKESVNAALKAAAEGKMKGILAYTDEPLVSSDFKTTDVSSTVDSLLTMVMDDNLVKVIAWYDNEWGYSMRIIDLVAFVAGKF
;
A
#
# COMPACT_ATOMS: atom_id res chain seq x y z
N MET A 1 22.31 -1.01 10.09
CA MET A 1 21.03 -0.45 9.59
C MET A 1 21.15 -0.20 8.10
N THR A 2 20.24 -0.77 7.32
CA THR A 2 20.19 -0.53 5.87
C THR A 2 19.71 0.90 5.60
N LYS A 3 20.46 1.64 4.79
CA LYS A 3 20.14 3.02 4.47
C LYS A 3 19.10 3.10 3.35
N VAL A 4 18.03 3.84 3.58
CA VAL A 4 16.92 4.00 2.65
C VAL A 4 16.72 5.46 2.26
N ALA A 5 16.23 5.69 1.04
CA ALA A 5 15.79 7.00 0.57
C ALA A 5 14.38 6.92 -0.03
N ILE A 6 13.69 8.05 -0.07
CA ILE A 6 12.33 8.15 -0.62
C ILE A 6 12.33 9.12 -1.80
N ASN A 7 12.03 8.63 -2.99
CA ASN A 7 11.76 9.47 -4.15
C ASN A 7 10.27 9.78 -4.23
N GLY A 8 9.91 11.06 -4.05
CA GLY A 8 8.52 11.51 -4.01
C GLY A 8 7.95 11.63 -2.59
N PHE A 9 7.88 12.86 -2.10
CA PHE A 9 7.43 13.17 -0.75
C PHE A 9 5.94 13.58 -0.72
N GLY A 10 5.10 12.79 -1.44
CA GLY A 10 3.63 12.88 -1.44
C GLY A 10 2.99 12.26 -0.19
N ARG A 11 1.69 11.93 -0.25
CA ARG A 11 0.97 11.30 0.88
C ARG A 11 1.71 10.05 1.38
N ILE A 12 1.90 9.06 0.50
CA ILE A 12 2.52 7.78 0.87
C ILE A 12 3.97 7.96 1.31
N GLY A 13 4.79 8.71 0.55
CA GLY A 13 6.19 8.96 0.93
C GLY A 13 6.35 9.59 2.31
N ARG A 14 5.46 10.53 2.70
CA ARG A 14 5.49 11.11 4.06
C ARG A 14 5.05 10.15 5.15
N LEU A 15 4.08 9.27 4.88
CA LEU A 15 3.64 8.27 5.88
C LEU A 15 4.67 7.16 6.04
N VAL A 16 5.29 6.71 4.96
CA VAL A 16 6.46 5.81 5.02
C VAL A 16 7.58 6.47 5.82
N PHE A 17 7.89 7.75 5.56
CA PHE A 17 8.87 8.49 6.34
C PHE A 17 8.53 8.50 7.84
N ARG A 18 7.28 8.83 8.20
CA ARG A 18 6.82 8.83 9.61
C ARG A 18 7.01 7.47 10.27
N GLY A 19 6.64 6.38 9.59
CA GLY A 19 6.82 5.02 10.10
C GLY A 19 8.28 4.58 10.20
N LEU A 20 9.17 5.11 9.36
CA LEU A 20 10.62 4.83 9.43
C LEU A 20 11.32 5.53 10.60
N LEU A 21 10.76 6.63 11.15
CA LEU A 21 11.42 7.41 12.20
C LEU A 21 11.72 6.62 13.47
N ASP A 22 10.89 5.63 13.79
CA ASP A 22 11.01 4.83 15.01
C ASP A 22 11.59 3.43 14.75
N ARG A 23 12.05 3.17 13.51
CA ARG A 23 12.72 1.90 13.15
C ARG A 23 14.17 1.89 13.59
N THR A 24 14.65 0.72 14.01
CA THR A 24 16.05 0.50 14.44
C THR A 24 16.86 -0.35 13.45
N ASP A 25 16.20 -0.92 12.45
CA ASP A 25 16.79 -1.77 11.41
C ASP A 25 16.99 -1.02 10.09
N LEU A 26 16.21 0.03 9.83
CA LEU A 26 16.25 0.88 8.65
C LEU A 26 16.62 2.32 9.02
N ASP A 27 17.40 2.97 8.17
CA ASP A 27 17.90 4.33 8.38
C ASP A 27 17.51 5.23 7.19
N ILE A 28 16.51 6.09 7.36
CA ILE A 28 16.15 7.10 6.34
C ILE A 28 17.23 8.20 6.30
N VAL A 29 17.90 8.36 5.15
CA VAL A 29 19.04 9.28 4.99
C VAL A 29 18.76 10.41 4.00
N ALA A 30 17.85 10.22 3.06
CA ALA A 30 17.52 11.23 2.06
C ALA A 30 16.07 11.08 1.55
N ILE A 31 15.53 12.19 1.09
CA ILE A 31 14.24 12.25 0.37
C ILE A 31 14.39 13.09 -0.89
N ASN A 32 13.48 12.93 -1.84
CA ASN A 32 13.34 13.87 -2.96
C ASN A 32 11.99 14.56 -2.92
N ASN A 33 12.01 15.88 -2.79
CA ASN A 33 10.83 16.74 -2.86
C ASN A 33 11.12 17.96 -3.75
N PRO A 34 10.68 17.98 -5.02
CA PRO A 34 10.92 19.10 -5.94
C PRO A 34 10.41 20.46 -5.47
N SER A 35 9.57 20.49 -4.44
CA SER A 35 9.04 21.74 -3.84
C SER A 35 9.88 22.26 -2.67
N GLY A 36 11.02 21.64 -2.40
CA GLY A 36 12.01 22.08 -1.41
C GLY A 36 11.75 21.62 0.03
N PRO A 37 12.72 21.88 0.92
CA PRO A 37 12.70 21.41 2.31
C PRO A 37 11.62 22.09 3.14
N GLU A 38 11.27 23.37 2.89
CA GLU A 38 10.23 24.10 3.61
C GLU A 38 8.86 23.41 3.43
N THR A 39 8.53 23.09 2.19
CA THR A 39 7.28 22.39 1.87
C THR A 39 7.29 20.97 2.46
N ALA A 40 8.43 20.27 2.40
CA ALA A 40 8.60 18.96 2.99
C ALA A 40 8.39 18.98 4.50
N ALA A 41 9.04 19.91 5.22
CA ALA A 41 8.91 20.10 6.67
C ALA A 41 7.47 20.41 7.08
N TYR A 42 6.83 21.36 6.39
CA TYR A 42 5.45 21.74 6.68
C TYR A 42 4.47 20.58 6.54
N LEU A 43 4.50 19.90 5.40
CA LEU A 43 3.59 18.78 5.12
C LEU A 43 3.93 17.50 5.89
N LEU A 44 5.18 17.31 6.34
CA LEU A 44 5.55 16.24 7.26
C LEU A 44 4.94 16.48 8.65
N LYS A 45 4.99 17.74 9.11
CA LYS A 45 4.55 18.13 10.46
C LYS A 45 3.03 18.12 10.60
N TYR A 46 2.31 18.59 9.59
CA TYR A 46 0.86 18.79 9.65
C TYR A 46 0.16 17.91 8.64
N ASP A 47 -0.72 17.03 9.12
CA ASP A 47 -1.55 16.16 8.30
C ASP A 47 -2.98 16.15 8.86
N THR A 48 -3.96 16.43 8.00
CA THR A 48 -5.36 16.51 8.40
C THR A 48 -5.94 15.16 8.78
N VAL A 49 -5.47 14.08 8.13
CA VAL A 49 -5.98 12.72 8.31
C VAL A 49 -5.29 12.03 9.49
N HIS A 50 -3.94 12.05 9.50
CA HIS A 50 -3.12 11.31 10.46
C HIS A 50 -2.58 12.19 11.61
N GLY A 51 -3.03 13.43 11.68
CA GLY A 51 -2.68 14.34 12.75
C GLY A 51 -1.25 14.92 12.68
N ARG A 52 -0.93 15.74 13.65
CA ARG A 52 0.37 16.40 13.76
C ARG A 52 1.44 15.41 14.18
N LEU A 53 2.59 15.44 13.48
CA LEU A 53 3.77 14.66 13.88
C LEU A 53 4.29 15.18 15.24
N ASN A 54 4.39 14.28 16.23
CA ASN A 54 4.89 14.62 17.57
C ASN A 54 6.43 14.46 17.64
N LYS A 55 7.12 15.16 16.72
CA LYS A 55 8.58 15.22 16.66
C LYS A 55 8.99 16.63 16.27
N LYS A 56 10.18 17.07 16.71
CA LYS A 56 10.74 18.37 16.34
C LYS A 56 11.20 18.30 14.87
N VAL A 57 10.71 19.19 14.03
CA VAL A 57 11.11 19.29 12.61
C VAL A 57 11.71 20.68 12.38
N GLU A 58 12.95 20.70 11.97
CA GLU A 58 13.74 21.90 11.65
C GLU A 58 14.33 21.76 10.24
N ILE A 59 14.83 22.86 9.69
CA ILE A 59 15.47 22.92 8.38
C ILE A 59 16.87 23.53 8.56
N ASP A 60 17.85 22.92 7.93
CA ASP A 60 19.19 23.47 7.81
C ASP A 60 19.65 23.35 6.33
N LYS A 61 19.55 24.44 5.58
CA LYS A 61 19.77 24.49 4.12
C LYS A 61 18.86 23.50 3.38
N ASP A 62 19.47 22.52 2.71
CA ASP A 62 18.77 21.49 1.94
C ASP A 62 18.46 20.24 2.77
N ASP A 63 18.53 20.31 4.10
CA ASP A 63 18.31 19.18 4.99
C ASP A 63 17.11 19.39 5.91
N LEU A 64 16.33 18.31 6.16
CA LEU A 64 15.43 18.21 7.29
C LEU A 64 16.19 17.70 8.51
N ILE A 65 15.93 18.30 9.67
CA ILE A 65 16.40 17.80 10.97
C ILE A 65 15.16 17.36 11.76
N VAL A 66 15.02 16.06 11.95
CA VAL A 66 13.88 15.48 12.68
C VAL A 66 14.38 14.83 13.96
N ASP A 67 14.06 15.39 15.13
CA ASP A 67 14.60 14.99 16.44
C ASP A 67 16.14 14.85 16.43
N GLY A 68 16.83 15.77 15.76
CA GLY A 68 18.28 15.79 15.64
C GLY A 68 18.85 14.90 14.52
N LYS A 69 18.04 14.05 13.89
CA LYS A 69 18.45 13.25 12.74
C LYS A 69 18.41 14.09 11.47
N ARG A 70 19.55 14.12 10.74
CA ARG A 70 19.70 14.85 9.48
C ARG A 70 19.29 13.99 8.29
N ILE A 71 18.41 14.50 7.44
CA ILE A 71 17.90 13.86 6.23
C ILE A 71 18.02 14.85 5.06
N HIS A 72 18.76 14.49 4.04
CA HIS A 72 18.95 15.36 2.87
C HIS A 72 17.68 15.45 2.00
N VAL A 73 17.41 16.64 1.45
CA VAL A 73 16.25 16.87 0.56
C VAL A 73 16.73 17.24 -0.84
N PHE A 74 16.72 16.27 -1.74
CA PHE A 74 16.90 16.53 -3.17
C PHE A 74 15.69 17.30 -3.73
N GLN A 75 15.93 18.08 -4.79
CA GLN A 75 14.92 18.95 -5.38
C GLN A 75 14.85 18.80 -6.91
N ASP A 76 14.98 17.57 -7.42
CA ASP A 76 14.98 17.31 -8.86
C ASP A 76 13.85 16.34 -9.25
N ARG A 77 13.35 16.50 -10.49
CA ARG A 77 12.33 15.62 -11.07
C ARG A 77 12.92 14.50 -11.90
N ASN A 78 14.17 14.64 -12.34
CA ASN A 78 14.90 13.62 -13.07
C ASN A 78 15.62 12.69 -12.09
N PRO A 79 15.29 11.39 -12.03
CA PRO A 79 15.91 10.44 -11.11
C PRO A 79 17.42 10.30 -11.36
N GLU A 80 17.89 10.57 -12.56
CA GLU A 80 19.32 10.49 -12.91
C GLU A 80 20.17 11.59 -12.26
N ASN A 81 19.55 12.67 -11.78
CA ASN A 81 20.24 13.75 -11.07
C ASN A 81 20.29 13.53 -9.54
N LEU A 82 19.64 12.48 -9.03
CA LEU A 82 19.56 12.21 -7.59
C LEU A 82 20.73 11.31 -7.15
N ASP A 83 21.81 11.88 -6.65
CA ASP A 83 22.96 11.11 -6.15
C ASP A 83 22.69 10.49 -4.78
N TRP A 84 21.89 9.43 -4.76
CA TRP A 84 21.59 8.66 -3.55
C TRP A 84 22.84 8.08 -2.88
N SER A 85 23.91 7.82 -3.68
CA SER A 85 25.15 7.20 -3.19
C SER A 85 25.95 8.12 -2.28
N ALA A 86 25.83 9.44 -2.46
CA ALA A 86 26.46 10.43 -1.57
C ALA A 86 26.03 10.26 -0.10
N TYR A 87 24.84 9.66 0.13
CA TYR A 87 24.30 9.37 1.46
C TYR A 87 24.40 7.89 1.83
N GLY A 88 24.95 7.06 0.93
CA GLY A 88 25.13 5.62 1.12
C GLY A 88 23.81 4.85 1.07
N THR A 89 22.81 5.36 0.35
CA THR A 89 21.51 4.70 0.18
C THR A 89 21.65 3.34 -0.50
N GLU A 90 21.02 2.32 0.05
CA GLU A 90 21.01 0.95 -0.49
C GLU A 90 19.67 0.58 -1.11
N ILE A 91 18.56 1.14 -0.59
CA ILE A 91 17.20 0.93 -1.13
C ILE A 91 16.55 2.28 -1.39
N VAL A 92 15.97 2.46 -2.58
CA VAL A 92 15.14 3.61 -2.90
C VAL A 92 13.66 3.20 -2.88
N ILE A 93 12.85 3.94 -2.14
CA ILE A 93 11.39 3.80 -2.13
C ILE A 93 10.84 4.78 -3.16
N GLU A 94 10.37 4.26 -4.30
CA GLU A 94 9.80 5.05 -5.38
C GLU A 94 8.32 5.37 -5.11
N SER A 95 8.04 6.58 -4.68
CA SER A 95 6.73 7.03 -4.21
C SER A 95 6.16 8.23 -5.00
N THR A 96 6.71 8.52 -6.19
CA THR A 96 6.19 9.60 -7.04
C THR A 96 4.88 9.23 -7.73
N GLY A 97 4.59 7.94 -7.87
CA GLY A 97 3.49 7.41 -8.67
C GLY A 97 3.65 7.63 -10.18
N LYS A 98 4.85 8.03 -10.64
CA LYS A 98 5.18 8.29 -12.05
C LYS A 98 6.12 7.25 -12.62
N LEU A 99 7.17 6.89 -11.90
CA LEU A 99 8.18 5.91 -12.30
C LEU A 99 7.75 4.52 -11.83
N LYS A 100 6.79 3.92 -12.54
CA LYS A 100 6.14 2.66 -12.15
C LYS A 100 6.52 1.48 -13.01
N ASP A 101 7.22 1.71 -14.10
CA ASP A 101 7.75 0.66 -14.96
C ASP A 101 9.23 0.41 -14.61
N LYS A 102 9.70 -0.79 -14.97
CA LYS A 102 11.07 -1.23 -14.69
C LYS A 102 12.08 -0.23 -15.27
N GLU A 103 11.94 0.16 -16.53
CA GLU A 103 12.87 1.05 -17.23
C GLU A 103 13.06 2.39 -16.49
N SER A 104 11.96 2.97 -16.02
CA SER A 104 12.02 4.25 -15.28
C SER A 104 12.57 4.10 -13.87
N ALA A 105 12.25 2.99 -13.17
CA ALA A 105 12.70 2.72 -11.82
C ALA A 105 14.17 2.31 -11.75
N GLU A 106 14.69 1.58 -12.75
CA GLU A 106 16.10 1.20 -12.86
C GLU A 106 17.06 2.40 -12.86
N LYS A 107 16.61 3.59 -13.23
CA LYS A 107 17.41 4.82 -13.18
C LYS A 107 17.92 5.15 -11.78
N HIS A 108 17.33 4.59 -10.74
CA HIS A 108 17.83 4.70 -9.38
C HIS A 108 18.97 3.71 -9.06
N ILE A 109 19.07 2.57 -9.79
CA ILE A 109 20.06 1.52 -9.54
C ILE A 109 21.44 1.99 -10.04
N ARG A 110 22.20 2.61 -9.13
CA ARG A 110 23.59 3.04 -9.38
C ARG A 110 24.32 3.29 -8.06
N GLY A 111 25.65 3.17 -8.11
CA GLY A 111 26.52 3.36 -6.94
C GLY A 111 26.17 2.39 -5.81
N THR A 112 25.69 2.89 -4.68
CA THR A 112 25.32 2.07 -3.51
C THR A 112 23.91 1.51 -3.56
N VAL A 113 23.03 2.01 -4.47
CA VAL A 113 21.63 1.57 -4.55
C VAL A 113 21.56 0.19 -5.18
N LYS A 114 21.01 -0.76 -4.44
CA LYS A 114 20.86 -2.17 -4.83
C LYS A 114 19.43 -2.51 -5.27
N LYS A 115 18.43 -1.90 -4.63
CA LYS A 115 17.01 -2.25 -4.84
C LYS A 115 16.12 -1.01 -4.90
N VAL A 116 15.03 -1.12 -5.65
CA VAL A 116 13.97 -0.10 -5.71
C VAL A 116 12.63 -0.75 -5.35
N ILE A 117 11.92 -0.15 -4.41
CA ILE A 117 10.56 -0.56 -4.02
C ILE A 117 9.57 0.44 -4.58
N ILE A 118 8.74 0.02 -5.53
CA ILE A 118 7.69 0.84 -6.15
C ILE A 118 6.43 0.79 -5.26
N THR A 119 5.93 1.96 -4.84
CA THR A 119 4.74 2.10 -3.99
C THR A 119 3.44 2.18 -4.80
N ALA A 120 3.32 1.39 -5.83
CA ALA A 120 2.17 1.30 -6.72
C ALA A 120 2.23 -0.02 -7.50
N PRO A 121 1.15 -0.45 -8.18
CA PRO A 121 1.24 -1.53 -9.17
C PRO A 121 2.29 -1.18 -10.22
N GLY A 122 3.27 -2.04 -10.38
CA GLY A 122 4.36 -1.89 -11.34
C GLY A 122 3.94 -2.25 -12.78
N LYS A 123 4.89 -2.11 -13.68
CA LYS A 123 4.83 -2.62 -15.05
C LYS A 123 6.21 -3.15 -15.41
N ASP A 124 6.24 -4.41 -15.81
CA ASP A 124 7.48 -5.13 -16.19
C ASP A 124 8.53 -5.18 -15.07
N GLU A 125 8.12 -4.97 -13.80
CA GLU A 125 8.95 -5.13 -12.61
C GLU A 125 9.41 -6.58 -12.42
N ASP A 126 10.48 -6.78 -11.63
CA ASP A 126 11.04 -8.12 -11.41
C ASP A 126 10.12 -8.97 -10.54
N ALA A 127 9.52 -8.37 -9.50
CA ALA A 127 8.57 -9.03 -8.62
C ALA A 127 7.47 -8.09 -8.13
N THR A 128 6.24 -8.61 -8.03
CA THR A 128 5.15 -7.99 -7.28
C THR A 128 4.94 -8.78 -5.99
N ILE A 129 5.16 -8.14 -4.84
CA ILE A 129 5.12 -8.78 -3.53
C ILE A 129 4.06 -8.14 -2.64
N VAL A 130 3.22 -8.99 -2.04
CA VAL A 130 2.32 -8.66 -0.94
C VAL A 130 2.79 -9.43 0.28
N VAL A 131 3.30 -8.72 1.26
CA VAL A 131 3.82 -9.32 2.51
C VAL A 131 2.74 -10.11 3.23
N GLY A 132 3.07 -11.32 3.69
CA GLY A 132 2.14 -12.29 4.28
C GLY A 132 1.40 -13.16 3.26
N VAL A 133 1.63 -12.96 1.95
CA VAL A 133 0.97 -13.72 0.88
C VAL A 133 1.95 -14.45 -0.02
N ASN A 134 2.95 -13.75 -0.57
CA ASN A 134 3.86 -14.32 -1.57
C ASN A 134 5.31 -13.83 -1.46
N GLU A 135 5.76 -13.28 -0.36
CA GLU A 135 7.14 -12.80 -0.18
C GLU A 135 8.21 -13.88 -0.39
N ASN A 136 7.80 -15.14 -0.33
CA ASN A 136 8.68 -16.27 -0.59
C ASN A 136 9.16 -16.41 -2.05
N ILE A 137 8.54 -15.67 -2.99
CA ILE A 137 8.99 -15.65 -4.40
C ILE A 137 10.23 -14.78 -4.61
N TYR A 138 10.57 -13.90 -3.67
CA TYR A 138 11.66 -12.96 -3.80
C TYR A 138 13.02 -13.64 -3.98
N ASP A 139 13.68 -13.35 -5.08
CA ASP A 139 15.06 -13.78 -5.37
C ASP A 139 16.01 -12.58 -5.28
N PRO A 140 16.81 -12.45 -4.19
CA PRO A 140 17.67 -11.28 -4.00
C PRO A 140 18.75 -11.11 -5.10
N ALA A 141 19.04 -12.16 -5.86
CA ALA A 141 20.01 -12.10 -6.95
C ALA A 141 19.43 -11.62 -8.29
N LYS A 142 18.09 -11.57 -8.41
CA LYS A 142 17.40 -11.24 -9.68
C LYS A 142 16.44 -10.09 -9.56
N ASP A 143 15.82 -9.92 -8.39
CA ASP A 143 14.72 -8.97 -8.21
C ASP A 143 15.27 -7.66 -7.65
N ASP A 144 15.54 -6.71 -8.51
CA ASP A 144 16.06 -5.39 -8.15
C ASP A 144 14.93 -4.33 -8.11
N ILE A 145 13.91 -4.48 -8.94
CA ILE A 145 12.76 -3.59 -9.04
C ILE A 145 11.52 -4.33 -8.56
N ILE A 146 11.04 -3.98 -7.38
CA ILE A 146 9.98 -4.70 -6.68
C ILE A 146 8.76 -3.80 -6.48
N SER A 147 7.57 -4.27 -6.86
CA SER A 147 6.31 -3.59 -6.60
C SER A 147 5.65 -4.11 -5.33
N ASN A 148 5.17 -3.20 -4.46
CA ASN A 148 4.31 -3.53 -3.33
C ASN A 148 2.82 -3.63 -3.72
N ALA A 149 2.50 -3.75 -5.01
CA ALA A 149 1.14 -3.72 -5.55
C ALA A 149 0.35 -2.46 -5.13
N SER A 150 -0.97 -2.54 -4.99
CA SER A 150 -1.82 -1.44 -4.51
C SER A 150 -2.30 -1.66 -3.07
N CYS A 151 -2.78 -0.60 -2.42
CA CYS A 151 -3.43 -0.69 -1.10
C CYS A 151 -4.61 -1.67 -1.11
N THR A 152 -5.44 -1.63 -2.16
CA THR A 152 -6.58 -2.56 -2.34
C THR A 152 -6.11 -4.00 -2.52
N THR A 153 -5.01 -4.23 -3.26
CA THR A 153 -4.43 -5.58 -3.42
C THR A 153 -3.90 -6.09 -2.08
N ASN A 154 -3.25 -5.24 -1.29
CA ASN A 154 -2.76 -5.60 0.04
C ASN A 154 -3.90 -5.95 1.01
N CYS A 155 -5.07 -5.31 0.90
CA CYS A 155 -6.26 -5.69 1.68
C CYS A 155 -6.87 -7.01 1.19
N LEU A 156 -7.05 -7.17 -0.12
CA LEU A 156 -7.77 -8.28 -0.73
C LEU A 156 -6.99 -9.60 -0.68
N ALA A 157 -5.67 -9.57 -0.92
CA ALA A 157 -4.85 -10.76 -1.09
C ALA A 157 -4.79 -11.65 0.16
N PRO A 158 -4.60 -11.15 1.39
CA PRO A 158 -4.65 -11.97 2.60
C PRO A 158 -5.98 -12.70 2.79
N VAL A 159 -7.10 -12.02 2.54
CA VAL A 159 -8.45 -12.61 2.61
C VAL A 159 -8.60 -13.71 1.56
N CYS A 160 -8.24 -13.42 0.31
CA CYS A 160 -8.29 -14.40 -0.78
C CYS A 160 -7.38 -15.61 -0.49
N LYS A 161 -6.20 -15.40 0.06
CA LYS A 161 -5.26 -16.48 0.42
C LYS A 161 -5.87 -17.44 1.43
N VAL A 162 -6.46 -16.91 2.51
CA VAL A 162 -7.12 -17.73 3.54
C VAL A 162 -8.29 -18.51 2.96
N LEU A 163 -9.16 -17.85 2.21
CA LEU A 163 -10.34 -18.50 1.62
C LEU A 163 -9.93 -19.57 0.58
N ASN A 164 -8.94 -19.26 -0.26
CA ASN A 164 -8.48 -20.19 -1.28
C ASN A 164 -7.78 -21.43 -0.66
N ASP A 165 -6.91 -21.22 0.32
CA ASP A 165 -6.19 -22.32 0.99
C ASP A 165 -7.14 -23.24 1.76
N THR A 166 -8.22 -22.70 2.33
CA THR A 166 -9.14 -23.46 3.18
C THR A 166 -10.26 -24.11 2.39
N PHE A 167 -10.90 -23.34 1.51
CA PHE A 167 -12.14 -23.77 0.83
C PHE A 167 -11.98 -23.90 -0.68
N GLY A 168 -10.95 -23.31 -1.29
CA GLY A 168 -10.82 -23.14 -2.73
C GLY A 168 -11.76 -22.04 -3.26
N ILE A 169 -11.21 -21.11 -4.07
CA ILE A 169 -12.01 -20.10 -4.76
C ILE A 169 -12.21 -20.52 -6.20
N LYS A 170 -13.46 -20.69 -6.61
CA LYS A 170 -13.86 -21.01 -7.97
C LYS A 170 -13.88 -19.76 -8.85
N ARG A 171 -14.57 -18.71 -8.40
CA ARG A 171 -14.66 -17.40 -9.04
C ARG A 171 -15.24 -16.37 -8.08
N GLY A 172 -15.10 -15.08 -8.42
CA GLY A 172 -15.69 -14.03 -7.60
C GLY A 172 -15.64 -12.64 -8.19
N LEU A 173 -16.39 -11.76 -7.57
CA LEU A 173 -16.41 -10.33 -7.85
C LEU A 173 -16.06 -9.55 -6.60
N MET A 174 -15.33 -8.45 -6.76
CA MET A 174 -15.05 -7.54 -5.67
C MET A 174 -15.45 -6.11 -6.04
N THR A 175 -15.96 -5.39 -5.06
CA THR A 175 -16.09 -3.95 -5.12
C THR A 175 -15.28 -3.33 -3.99
N THR A 176 -14.39 -2.39 -4.32
CA THR A 176 -13.84 -1.57 -3.25
C THR A 176 -14.62 -0.26 -3.14
N VAL A 177 -15.18 0.00 -1.97
CA VAL A 177 -15.67 1.33 -1.59
C VAL A 177 -14.46 2.09 -1.04
N HIS A 178 -13.95 3.04 -1.82
CA HIS A 178 -12.62 3.59 -1.64
C HIS A 178 -12.66 5.09 -1.37
N SER A 179 -11.91 5.53 -0.40
CA SER A 179 -11.66 6.95 -0.15
C SER A 179 -11.16 7.67 -1.40
N TYR A 180 -11.45 8.96 -1.53
CA TYR A 180 -10.89 9.76 -2.61
C TYR A 180 -9.36 9.88 -2.49
N THR A 181 -8.70 10.06 -3.62
CA THR A 181 -7.24 10.24 -3.67
C THR A 181 -6.89 11.42 -4.57
N ASN A 182 -5.63 11.88 -4.53
CA ASN A 182 -5.13 12.99 -5.35
C ASN A 182 -5.23 12.76 -6.87
N ASP A 183 -5.59 11.56 -7.32
CA ASP A 183 -5.95 11.27 -8.71
C ASP A 183 -7.29 11.90 -9.12
N GLN A 184 -8.16 12.20 -8.15
CA GLN A 184 -9.47 12.80 -8.39
C GLN A 184 -9.40 14.34 -8.33
N ALA A 185 -10.40 14.98 -8.92
CA ALA A 185 -10.56 16.42 -8.93
C ALA A 185 -11.26 16.92 -7.65
N ILE A 186 -10.85 18.07 -7.12
CA ILE A 186 -11.60 18.77 -6.06
C ILE A 186 -12.92 19.31 -6.63
N LEU A 187 -12.82 20.04 -7.75
CA LEU A 187 -13.93 20.49 -8.58
C LEU A 187 -13.76 19.95 -10.01
N GLU A 188 -14.78 20.10 -10.85
CA GLU A 188 -14.80 19.59 -12.21
C GLU A 188 -13.57 19.99 -13.02
N LYS A 189 -12.87 18.99 -13.56
CA LYS A 189 -11.78 19.18 -14.55
C LYS A 189 -11.65 17.96 -15.47
N ALA A 190 -11.01 18.17 -16.61
CA ALA A 190 -10.66 17.07 -17.50
C ALA A 190 -9.75 16.04 -16.80
N HIS A 191 -10.07 14.76 -16.94
CA HIS A 191 -9.24 13.66 -16.45
C HIS A 191 -8.81 12.77 -17.62
N LYS A 192 -7.50 12.47 -17.74
CA LYS A 192 -6.91 11.81 -18.92
C LYS A 192 -7.42 10.38 -19.17
N LYS A 193 -7.76 9.63 -18.11
CA LYS A 193 -8.08 8.19 -18.20
C LYS A 193 -9.56 7.88 -18.03
N ASP A 194 -10.24 8.61 -17.16
CA ASP A 194 -11.63 8.32 -16.77
C ASP A 194 -12.33 9.64 -16.45
N PRO A 195 -13.29 10.11 -17.27
CA PRO A 195 -13.96 11.39 -17.06
C PRO A 195 -14.71 11.46 -15.70
N ARG A 196 -15.13 10.32 -15.14
CA ARG A 196 -15.79 10.29 -13.83
C ARG A 196 -14.89 10.75 -12.70
N ARG A 197 -13.57 10.47 -12.77
CA ARG A 197 -12.58 10.95 -11.79
C ARG A 197 -12.32 12.45 -11.87
N GLY A 198 -12.76 13.09 -12.93
CA GLY A 198 -12.73 14.55 -13.09
C GLY A 198 -13.87 15.29 -12.38
N ARG A 199 -14.81 14.60 -11.75
CA ARG A 199 -15.92 15.17 -10.99
C ARG A 199 -15.49 15.45 -9.55
N ALA A 200 -16.17 16.42 -8.90
CA ALA A 200 -15.88 16.85 -7.54
C ALA A 200 -15.88 15.68 -6.55
N ALA A 201 -14.71 15.36 -6.01
CA ALA A 201 -14.47 14.14 -5.23
C ALA A 201 -15.21 14.14 -3.88
N ALA A 202 -15.40 15.31 -3.27
CA ALA A 202 -16.04 15.43 -1.96
C ALA A 202 -17.57 15.44 -2.03
N GLU A 203 -18.15 15.45 -3.25
CA GLU A 203 -19.60 15.56 -3.47
C GLU A 203 -20.19 14.32 -4.17
N ASN A 204 -19.35 13.46 -4.75
CA ASN A 204 -19.83 12.39 -5.63
C ASN A 204 -19.33 11.01 -5.22
N MET A 205 -20.19 10.01 -5.34
CA MET A 205 -19.78 8.62 -5.48
C MET A 205 -19.34 8.40 -6.94
N VAL A 206 -18.10 7.96 -7.14
CA VAL A 206 -17.48 7.85 -8.46
C VAL A 206 -17.12 6.38 -8.78
N PRO A 207 -17.98 5.66 -9.55
CA PRO A 207 -17.62 4.33 -10.06
C PRO A 207 -16.44 4.45 -11.04
N THR A 208 -15.45 3.58 -10.89
CA THR A 208 -14.26 3.57 -11.74
C THR A 208 -13.61 2.18 -11.76
N SER A 209 -12.69 1.96 -12.68
CA SER A 209 -11.94 0.71 -12.75
C SER A 209 -10.91 0.58 -11.63
N THR A 210 -10.62 -0.67 -11.25
CA THR A 210 -9.47 -1.03 -10.40
C THR A 210 -8.73 -2.21 -11.01
N GLY A 211 -7.40 -2.20 -10.87
CA GLY A 211 -6.56 -3.34 -11.25
C GLY A 211 -6.39 -4.38 -10.14
N ALA A 212 -6.92 -4.11 -8.93
CA ALA A 212 -6.64 -4.92 -7.75
C ALA A 212 -7.10 -6.38 -7.89
N ALA A 213 -8.29 -6.62 -8.42
CA ALA A 213 -8.80 -7.99 -8.63
C ALA A 213 -7.92 -8.80 -9.62
N LYS A 214 -7.41 -8.14 -10.67
CA LYS A 214 -6.49 -8.78 -11.62
C LYS A 214 -5.12 -9.03 -11.00
N ALA A 215 -4.65 -8.12 -10.14
CA ALA A 215 -3.37 -8.25 -9.45
C ALA A 215 -3.35 -9.43 -8.46
N ILE A 216 -4.50 -9.90 -7.96
CA ILE A 216 -4.57 -11.12 -7.16
C ILE A 216 -4.01 -12.32 -7.92
N GLY A 217 -4.28 -12.45 -9.21
CA GLY A 217 -3.72 -13.53 -10.04
C GLY A 217 -2.20 -13.43 -10.31
N ILE A 218 -1.56 -12.31 -9.93
CA ILE A 218 -0.09 -12.17 -9.95
C ILE A 218 0.49 -12.70 -8.63
N VAL A 219 -0.11 -12.33 -7.50
CA VAL A 219 0.39 -12.69 -6.16
C VAL A 219 -0.13 -14.04 -5.64
N ILE A 220 -1.24 -14.53 -6.20
CA ILE A 220 -1.81 -15.87 -5.95
C ILE A 220 -2.12 -16.49 -7.31
N PRO A 221 -1.15 -17.16 -7.95
CA PRO A 221 -1.28 -17.64 -9.34
C PRO A 221 -2.49 -18.56 -9.60
N GLU A 222 -2.93 -19.32 -8.58
CA GLU A 222 -4.10 -20.20 -8.64
C GLU A 222 -5.42 -19.43 -8.85
N LEU A 223 -5.43 -18.14 -8.55
CA LEU A 223 -6.58 -17.25 -8.73
C LEU A 223 -6.55 -16.45 -10.04
N LYS A 224 -5.57 -16.70 -10.91
CA LYS A 224 -5.47 -16.00 -12.20
C LYS A 224 -6.74 -16.19 -13.04
N GLY A 225 -7.38 -15.05 -13.37
CA GLY A 225 -8.61 -15.04 -14.17
C GLY A 225 -9.91 -15.38 -13.41
N LYS A 226 -9.82 -15.76 -12.13
CA LYS A 226 -10.99 -16.13 -11.32
C LYS A 226 -11.68 -14.93 -10.67
N LEU A 227 -11.00 -13.79 -10.51
CA LEU A 227 -11.53 -12.60 -9.87
C LEU A 227 -11.60 -11.40 -10.84
N ASN A 228 -12.66 -10.61 -10.71
CA ASN A 228 -12.80 -9.31 -11.37
C ASN A 228 -13.47 -8.32 -10.41
N GLY A 229 -13.49 -7.02 -10.76
CA GLY A 229 -14.13 -6.04 -9.89
C GLY A 229 -13.97 -4.60 -10.35
N LEU A 230 -14.52 -3.71 -9.54
CA LEU A 230 -14.50 -2.27 -9.74
C LEU A 230 -14.26 -1.51 -8.43
N ALA A 231 -14.06 -0.21 -8.51
CA ALA A 231 -13.99 0.69 -7.37
C ALA A 231 -15.16 1.68 -7.41
N ILE A 232 -15.67 2.03 -6.24
CA ILE A 232 -16.56 3.18 -6.04
C ILE A 232 -15.85 4.14 -5.10
N ARG A 233 -15.40 5.28 -5.64
CA ARG A 233 -14.82 6.34 -4.81
C ARG A 233 -15.93 7.08 -4.08
N VAL A 234 -15.70 7.35 -2.79
CA VAL A 234 -16.69 8.01 -1.91
C VAL A 234 -16.10 9.25 -1.25
N PRO A 235 -16.94 10.20 -0.77
CA PRO A 235 -16.51 11.43 -0.10
C PRO A 235 -15.95 11.19 1.31
N THR A 236 -14.94 10.34 1.43
CA THR A 236 -14.21 10.03 2.67
C THR A 236 -12.73 10.26 2.43
N PRO A 237 -11.98 10.92 3.33
CA PRO A 237 -10.59 11.27 3.09
C PRO A 237 -9.64 10.08 3.20
N ASP A 238 -10.00 9.08 4.00
CA ASP A 238 -9.17 7.90 4.28
C ASP A 238 -10.01 6.75 4.81
N VAL A 239 -9.46 5.57 4.80
CA VAL A 239 -10.05 4.25 5.07
C VAL A 239 -11.06 3.84 3.99
N SER A 240 -10.81 2.68 3.46
CA SER A 240 -11.59 2.04 2.40
C SER A 240 -12.03 0.65 2.85
N LEU A 241 -12.95 0.05 2.13
CA LEU A 241 -13.34 -1.35 2.35
C LEU A 241 -13.35 -2.14 1.03
N VAL A 242 -13.10 -3.42 1.14
CA VAL A 242 -13.33 -4.42 0.10
C VAL A 242 -14.61 -5.18 0.43
N ASP A 243 -15.54 -5.22 -0.52
CA ASP A 243 -16.67 -6.14 -0.58
C ASP A 243 -16.30 -7.26 -1.56
N LEU A 244 -15.94 -8.43 -1.02
CA LEU A 244 -15.57 -9.61 -1.80
C LEU A 244 -16.71 -10.62 -1.77
N THR A 245 -17.22 -10.99 -2.94
CA THR A 245 -18.19 -12.10 -3.09
C THR A 245 -17.57 -13.18 -3.94
N VAL A 246 -17.45 -14.41 -3.41
CA VAL A 246 -16.79 -15.55 -4.06
C VAL A 246 -17.66 -16.81 -4.00
N GLU A 247 -17.62 -17.60 -5.06
CA GLU A 247 -18.08 -18.98 -5.09
C GLU A 247 -16.91 -19.89 -4.68
N LEU A 248 -17.10 -20.71 -3.64
CA LEU A 248 -16.11 -21.62 -3.12
C LEU A 248 -16.26 -23.03 -3.73
N ASP A 249 -15.18 -23.79 -3.76
CA ASP A 249 -15.18 -25.18 -4.21
C ASP A 249 -15.74 -26.14 -3.13
N LYS A 250 -15.53 -25.80 -1.84
CA LYS A 250 -16.00 -26.58 -0.69
C LYS A 250 -17.14 -25.87 0.02
N PRO A 251 -18.11 -26.60 0.59
CA PRO A 251 -19.13 -26.00 1.44
C PRO A 251 -18.52 -25.23 2.62
N ALA A 252 -19.16 -24.13 2.98
CA ALA A 252 -18.76 -23.28 4.10
C ALA A 252 -20.00 -22.71 4.82
N THR A 253 -19.84 -22.40 6.10
CA THR A 253 -20.80 -21.62 6.87
C THR A 253 -20.19 -20.31 7.28
N LYS A 254 -20.99 -19.34 7.74
CA LYS A 254 -20.49 -18.07 8.30
C LYS A 254 -19.45 -18.33 9.40
N GLU A 255 -19.72 -19.30 10.26
CA GLU A 255 -18.87 -19.66 11.40
C GLU A 255 -17.54 -20.22 10.93
N SER A 256 -17.55 -21.13 9.93
CA SER A 256 -16.31 -21.74 9.39
C SER A 256 -15.44 -20.74 8.64
N VAL A 257 -16.04 -19.82 7.88
CA VAL A 257 -15.35 -18.73 7.19
C VAL A 257 -14.71 -17.78 8.22
N ASN A 258 -15.48 -17.34 9.21
CA ASN A 258 -14.99 -16.45 10.26
C ASN A 258 -13.89 -17.11 11.11
N ALA A 259 -14.03 -18.40 11.44
CA ALA A 259 -13.02 -19.14 12.17
C ALA A 259 -11.70 -19.24 11.40
N ALA A 260 -11.75 -19.51 10.09
CA ALA A 260 -10.54 -19.57 9.25
C ALA A 260 -9.83 -18.21 9.17
N LEU A 261 -10.57 -17.12 8.97
CA LEU A 261 -10.02 -15.77 8.89
C LEU A 261 -9.45 -15.31 10.25
N LYS A 262 -10.15 -15.60 11.36
CA LYS A 262 -9.68 -15.30 12.71
C LYS A 262 -8.40 -16.06 13.05
N ALA A 263 -8.37 -17.36 12.78
CA ALA A 263 -7.19 -18.20 13.00
C ALA A 263 -5.97 -17.71 12.21
N ALA A 264 -6.17 -17.22 10.97
CA ALA A 264 -5.09 -16.63 10.18
C ALA A 264 -4.59 -15.30 10.78
N ALA A 265 -5.52 -14.43 11.21
CA ALA A 265 -5.23 -13.14 11.82
C ALA A 265 -4.47 -13.28 13.15
N GLU A 266 -4.83 -14.24 13.98
CA GLU A 266 -4.17 -14.52 15.26
C GLU A 266 -2.89 -15.35 15.11
N GLY A 267 -2.72 -16.02 13.98
CA GLY A 267 -1.62 -16.94 13.66
C GLY A 267 -0.64 -16.41 12.61
N LYS A 268 -0.58 -17.11 11.47
CA LYS A 268 0.44 -16.89 10.42
C LYS A 268 0.40 -15.52 9.74
N MET A 269 -0.73 -14.82 9.80
CA MET A 269 -0.90 -13.48 9.23
C MET A 269 -1.02 -12.39 10.30
N LYS A 270 -0.57 -12.65 11.52
CA LYS A 270 -0.56 -11.66 12.59
C LYS A 270 0.24 -10.42 12.16
N GLY A 271 -0.36 -9.23 12.35
CA GLY A 271 0.23 -7.95 11.90
C GLY A 271 -0.03 -7.61 10.42
N ILE A 272 -0.58 -8.56 9.63
CA ILE A 272 -0.99 -8.35 8.24
C ILE A 272 -2.51 -8.34 8.13
N LEU A 273 -3.16 -9.37 8.65
CA LEU A 273 -4.61 -9.52 8.74
C LEU A 273 -5.06 -9.33 10.18
N ALA A 274 -6.14 -8.59 10.37
CA ALA A 274 -6.85 -8.46 11.64
C ALA A 274 -8.31 -8.93 11.48
N TYR A 275 -8.99 -9.05 12.60
CA TYR A 275 -10.36 -9.54 12.66
C TYR A 275 -11.10 -8.76 13.75
N THR A 276 -12.33 -8.30 13.44
CA THR A 276 -13.20 -7.63 14.42
C THR A 276 -14.59 -8.26 14.43
N ASP A 277 -15.20 -8.29 15.60
CA ASP A 277 -16.60 -8.62 15.85
C ASP A 277 -17.35 -7.44 16.48
N GLU A 278 -16.77 -6.23 16.41
CA GLU A 278 -17.38 -4.98 16.86
C GLU A 278 -18.04 -4.25 15.68
N PRO A 279 -19.16 -3.54 15.89
CA PRO A 279 -19.87 -2.79 14.86
C PRO A 279 -19.19 -1.44 14.58
N LEU A 280 -18.02 -1.48 13.91
CA LEU A 280 -17.16 -0.33 13.63
C LEU A 280 -17.49 0.31 12.28
N VAL A 281 -17.00 1.53 12.08
CA VAL A 281 -17.08 2.30 10.84
C VAL A 281 -15.69 2.77 10.39
N SER A 282 -15.59 3.32 9.18
CA SER A 282 -14.31 3.67 8.55
C SER A 282 -13.35 4.48 9.45
N SER A 283 -13.86 5.45 10.21
CA SER A 283 -13.01 6.31 11.05
C SER A 283 -12.29 5.56 12.18
N ASP A 284 -12.81 4.41 12.60
CA ASP A 284 -12.22 3.59 13.68
C ASP A 284 -10.96 2.83 13.21
N PHE A 285 -10.78 2.71 11.90
CA PHE A 285 -9.63 2.04 11.30
C PHE A 285 -8.52 2.99 10.84
N LYS A 286 -8.66 4.30 11.06
CA LYS A 286 -7.59 5.25 10.74
C LYS A 286 -6.33 4.95 11.54
N THR A 287 -5.19 5.01 10.84
CA THR A 287 -3.87 4.79 11.41
C THR A 287 -3.69 3.36 11.98
N THR A 288 -4.42 2.38 11.43
CA THR A 288 -4.20 0.96 11.72
C THR A 288 -3.05 0.42 10.87
N ASP A 289 -2.13 -0.32 11.50
CA ASP A 289 -0.91 -0.83 10.84
C ASP A 289 -1.17 -2.02 9.91
N VAL A 290 -2.29 -2.73 10.06
CA VAL A 290 -2.57 -3.95 9.29
C VAL A 290 -3.01 -3.65 7.85
N SER A 291 -2.78 -4.60 6.96
CA SER A 291 -3.23 -4.51 5.57
C SER A 291 -4.73 -4.65 5.40
N SER A 292 -5.37 -5.41 6.31
CA SER A 292 -6.78 -5.80 6.16
C SER A 292 -7.37 -6.16 7.52
N THR A 293 -8.55 -5.65 7.84
CA THR A 293 -9.33 -6.05 9.03
C THR A 293 -10.66 -6.63 8.58
N VAL A 294 -10.85 -7.93 8.79
CA VAL A 294 -12.12 -8.61 8.46
C VAL A 294 -13.21 -8.18 9.44
N ASP A 295 -14.34 -7.74 8.88
CA ASP A 295 -15.56 -7.45 9.63
C ASP A 295 -16.45 -8.73 9.67
N SER A 296 -16.37 -9.46 10.75
CA SER A 296 -17.03 -10.76 10.89
C SER A 296 -18.54 -10.67 11.01
N LEU A 297 -19.06 -9.53 11.45
CA LEU A 297 -20.50 -9.32 11.57
C LEU A 297 -21.16 -9.31 10.19
N LEU A 298 -20.44 -8.84 9.17
CA LEU A 298 -20.90 -8.70 7.79
C LEU A 298 -20.61 -9.91 6.89
N THR A 299 -20.01 -10.97 7.41
CA THR A 299 -19.83 -12.23 6.65
C THR A 299 -21.20 -12.86 6.37
N MET A 300 -21.44 -13.21 5.09
CA MET A 300 -22.66 -13.86 4.64
C MET A 300 -22.32 -15.10 3.83
N VAL A 301 -23.16 -16.13 3.94
CA VAL A 301 -23.07 -17.35 3.13
C VAL A 301 -24.45 -17.68 2.58
N MET A 302 -24.53 -17.99 1.29
CA MET A 302 -25.72 -18.46 0.60
C MET A 302 -25.39 -19.79 -0.10
N ASP A 303 -26.35 -20.71 -0.12
CA ASP A 303 -26.27 -22.01 -0.80
C ASP A 303 -24.95 -22.77 -0.48
N ASP A 304 -24.48 -22.65 0.77
CA ASP A 304 -23.30 -23.29 1.35
C ASP A 304 -21.94 -22.94 0.67
N ASN A 305 -21.93 -22.18 -0.42
CA ASN A 305 -20.69 -21.90 -1.15
C ASN A 305 -20.57 -20.50 -1.74
N LEU A 306 -21.63 -19.69 -1.78
CA LEU A 306 -21.54 -18.28 -2.17
C LEU A 306 -21.28 -17.44 -0.93
N VAL A 307 -20.06 -16.95 -0.79
CA VAL A 307 -19.58 -16.26 0.40
C VAL A 307 -19.30 -14.80 0.11
N LYS A 308 -19.78 -13.91 1.00
CA LYS A 308 -19.42 -12.50 1.04
C LYS A 308 -18.57 -12.22 2.28
N VAL A 309 -17.43 -11.55 2.09
CA VAL A 309 -16.55 -11.04 3.15
C VAL A 309 -16.34 -9.55 2.97
N ILE A 310 -16.47 -8.80 4.05
CA ILE A 310 -16.12 -7.38 4.11
C ILE A 310 -14.80 -7.24 4.86
N ALA A 311 -13.89 -6.45 4.32
CA ALA A 311 -12.61 -6.16 4.96
C ALA A 311 -12.27 -4.67 4.83
N TRP A 312 -11.92 -4.05 5.97
CA TRP A 312 -11.51 -2.65 6.09
C TRP A 312 -10.00 -2.50 5.91
N TYR A 313 -9.55 -1.38 5.39
CA TYR A 313 -8.12 -1.04 5.31
C TYR A 313 -7.87 0.45 5.30
N ASP A 314 -6.87 0.88 6.07
CA ASP A 314 -6.32 2.23 5.90
C ASP A 314 -5.47 2.24 4.63
N ASN A 315 -6.02 2.86 3.58
CA ASN A 315 -5.38 2.88 2.26
C ASN A 315 -4.15 3.77 2.16
N GLU A 316 -3.87 4.57 3.19
CA GLU A 316 -2.68 5.41 3.32
C GLU A 316 -1.70 4.84 4.35
N TRP A 317 -2.08 4.76 5.63
CA TRP A 317 -1.19 4.34 6.72
C TRP A 317 -0.88 2.84 6.66
N GLY A 318 -1.88 1.97 6.69
CA GLY A 318 -1.66 0.51 6.64
C GLY A 318 -0.87 0.08 5.42
N TYR A 319 -1.15 0.69 4.26
CA TYR A 319 -0.35 0.46 3.05
C TYR A 319 1.09 0.95 3.20
N SER A 320 1.32 2.10 3.83
CA SER A 320 2.68 2.62 4.08
C SER A 320 3.46 1.73 5.03
N MET A 321 2.82 1.14 6.04
CA MET A 321 3.47 0.15 6.92
C MET A 321 3.88 -1.11 6.16
N ARG A 322 3.07 -1.60 5.21
CA ARG A 322 3.45 -2.74 4.34
C ARG A 322 4.65 -2.43 3.45
N ILE A 323 4.78 -1.19 2.97
CA ILE A 323 5.99 -0.77 2.25
C ILE A 323 7.22 -0.90 3.16
N ILE A 324 7.15 -0.44 4.40
CA ILE A 324 8.25 -0.53 5.36
C ILE A 324 8.62 -1.99 5.65
N ASP A 325 7.61 -2.84 5.83
CA ASP A 325 7.86 -4.27 6.06
C ASP A 325 8.49 -4.96 4.86
N LEU A 326 8.06 -4.61 3.63
CA LEU A 326 8.71 -5.12 2.42
C LEU A 326 10.16 -4.64 2.31
N VAL A 327 10.42 -3.36 2.61
CA VAL A 327 11.80 -2.81 2.64
C VAL A 327 12.65 -3.55 3.67
N ALA A 328 12.13 -3.79 4.88
CA ALA A 328 12.84 -4.53 5.92
C ALA A 328 13.10 -5.99 5.52
N PHE A 329 12.12 -6.65 4.91
CA PHE A 329 12.26 -8.00 4.39
C PHE A 329 13.36 -8.10 3.32
N VAL A 330 13.37 -7.18 2.35
CA VAL A 330 14.38 -7.11 1.28
C VAL A 330 15.76 -6.80 1.87
N ALA A 331 15.85 -5.82 2.78
CA ALA A 331 17.10 -5.45 3.46
C ALA A 331 17.71 -6.62 4.26
N GLY A 332 16.88 -7.45 4.86
CA GLY A 332 17.31 -8.64 5.60
C GLY A 332 17.87 -9.77 4.73
N LYS A 333 17.87 -9.60 3.40
CA LYS A 333 18.38 -10.58 2.43
C LYS A 333 19.67 -10.13 1.71
N PHE A 334 20.25 -8.98 2.10
CA PHE A 334 21.53 -8.46 1.57
C PHE A 334 22.73 -9.27 2.01
#